data_f97322790f0f0268827fcbf3c45ac0fd
#
_entry.id   f97322790f0f0268827fcbf3c45ac0fd
#
_cell.length_a   1.000
_cell.length_b   1.000
_cell.length_c   1.000
_cell.angle_alpha   90.00
_cell.angle_beta   90.00
_cell.angle_gamma   90.00
#
_symmetry.space_group_name_H-M   'P 1'
#
loop_
_entity.id
_entity.type
_entity.pdbx_description
1 polymer ?
#
loop_
_entity_poly.entity_id
_entity_poly.type
_entity_poly.pdbx_seq_one_letter_code
_entity_poly.pdbx_strand_id
1 'polypeptide(L)'
;AWYRDWKTSTYVSVRLFEDYIHLLMGGPAVTCSTTGRCGGYMVVEGSGVVYPCDFFCLDAYKLGTVQADTLHSLLASEKMRVFIADGWQIPAECQPCRWVHLCRGGCKRDCDPADKAQRSYYCKALQKFFAYAELRLCEMARAVQMYR
;
A
#
# COMPACT_ATOMS: atom_id res chain seq x y z
N ALA A 1 -11.42 13.93 -14.03
CA ALA A 1 -11.47 15.02 -13.05
C ALA A 1 -10.05 15.41 -12.63
N TRP A 2 -9.30 14.65 -11.82
CA TRP A 2 -8.01 15.00 -11.21
C TRP A 2 -6.94 15.49 -12.20
N TYR A 3 -6.71 14.79 -13.32
CA TYR A 3 -5.78 15.23 -14.37
C TYR A 3 -6.18 16.56 -15.00
N ARG A 4 -7.50 16.82 -15.19
CA ARG A 4 -7.98 18.10 -15.70
C ARG A 4 -7.76 19.23 -14.71
N ASP A 5 -8.02 18.97 -13.43
CA ASP A 5 -7.81 19.94 -12.36
C ASP A 5 -6.33 20.34 -12.28
N TRP A 6 -5.42 19.35 -12.37
CA TRP A 6 -3.99 19.60 -12.48
C TRP A 6 -3.63 20.49 -13.70
N LYS A 7 -4.21 20.24 -14.89
CA LYS A 7 -4.00 21.06 -16.09
C LYS A 7 -4.44 22.50 -15.92
N THR A 8 -5.42 22.77 -15.06
CA THR A 8 -5.93 24.13 -14.76
C THR A 8 -5.29 24.73 -13.52
N SER A 9 -4.17 24.19 -13.07
CA SER A 9 -3.45 24.63 -11.86
C SER A 9 -4.29 24.56 -10.57
N THR A 10 -5.34 23.75 -10.57
CA THR A 10 -6.14 23.46 -9.37
C THR A 10 -5.55 22.22 -8.69
N TYR A 11 -4.92 22.43 -7.54
CA TYR A 11 -4.35 21.31 -6.78
C TYR A 11 -5.41 20.63 -5.91
N VAL A 12 -5.61 19.36 -6.14
CA VAL A 12 -6.40 18.46 -5.29
C VAL A 12 -5.53 17.27 -4.92
N SER A 13 -5.22 17.09 -3.63
CA SER A 13 -4.43 15.94 -3.18
C SER A 13 -5.25 14.65 -3.27
N VAL A 14 -4.75 13.67 -4.00
CA VAL A 14 -5.23 12.28 -4.01
C VAL A 14 -4.02 11.39 -3.79
N ARG A 15 -3.80 11.02 -2.51
CA ARG A 15 -2.59 10.30 -2.06
C ARG A 15 -2.21 9.13 -2.96
N LEU A 16 -3.17 8.31 -3.36
CA LEU A 16 -2.92 7.15 -4.21
C LEU A 16 -2.35 7.55 -5.58
N PHE A 17 -2.85 8.64 -6.16
CA PHE A 17 -2.37 9.11 -7.48
C PHE A 17 -1.00 9.77 -7.36
N GLU A 18 -0.75 10.47 -6.26
CA GLU A 18 0.56 11.04 -5.94
C GLU A 18 1.61 9.93 -5.78
N ASP A 19 1.26 8.83 -5.10
CA ASP A 19 2.12 7.66 -5.00
C ASP A 19 2.47 7.09 -6.38
N TYR A 20 1.51 6.98 -7.30
CA TYR A 20 1.79 6.53 -8.66
C TYR A 20 2.72 7.49 -9.42
N ILE A 21 2.56 8.80 -9.24
CA ILE A 21 3.46 9.81 -9.80
C ILE A 21 4.88 9.61 -9.24
N HIS A 22 5.03 9.46 -7.92
CA HIS A 22 6.32 9.23 -7.29
C HIS A 22 6.99 7.95 -7.79
N LEU A 23 6.25 6.85 -7.92
CA LEU A 23 6.75 5.59 -8.45
C LEU A 23 7.21 5.73 -9.92
N LEU A 24 6.47 6.46 -10.75
CA LEU A 24 6.83 6.73 -12.15
C LEU A 24 8.07 7.63 -12.27
N MET A 25 8.34 8.46 -11.27
CA MET A 25 9.56 9.27 -11.17
C MET A 25 10.76 8.47 -10.62
N GLY A 26 10.60 7.19 -10.30
CA GLY A 26 11.64 6.37 -9.67
C GLY A 26 11.80 6.61 -8.16
N GLY A 27 10.91 7.41 -7.57
CA GLY A 27 10.89 7.68 -6.13
C GLY A 27 10.13 6.61 -5.33
N PRO A 28 10.16 6.66 -3.98
CA PRO A 28 9.39 5.77 -3.14
C PRO A 28 7.92 6.19 -3.10
N ALA A 29 7.03 5.20 -3.02
CA ALA A 29 5.65 5.43 -2.60
C ALA A 29 5.58 5.61 -1.07
N VAL A 30 4.51 6.24 -0.60
CA VAL A 30 4.31 6.54 0.82
C VAL A 30 3.32 5.57 1.47
N THR A 31 2.28 5.15 0.73
CA THR A 31 1.29 4.21 1.27
C THR A 31 1.77 2.76 1.19
N CYS A 32 1.50 1.99 2.22
CA CYS A 32 1.92 0.58 2.28
C CYS A 32 1.33 -0.27 1.15
N SER A 33 0.12 0.04 0.69
CA SER A 33 -0.51 -0.66 -0.44
C SER A 33 0.22 -0.46 -1.77
N THR A 34 0.89 0.68 -1.95
CA THR A 34 1.67 0.98 -3.16
C THR A 34 3.15 0.67 -2.99
N THR A 35 3.67 0.62 -1.76
CA THR A 35 5.03 0.11 -1.50
C THR A 35 5.12 -1.40 -1.63
N GLY A 36 3.98 -2.12 -1.52
CA GLY A 36 3.94 -3.58 -1.43
C GLY A 36 4.62 -4.10 -0.16
N ARG A 37 4.59 -3.32 0.92
CA ARG A 37 5.26 -3.66 2.19
C ARG A 37 4.37 -3.31 3.36
N CYS A 38 4.11 -4.29 4.23
CA CYS A 38 3.50 -4.07 5.54
C CYS A 38 4.54 -3.64 6.56
N GLY A 39 4.07 -3.00 7.63
CA GLY A 39 4.90 -2.57 8.75
C GLY A 39 5.15 -1.07 8.78
N GLY A 40 5.70 -0.62 9.88
CA GLY A 40 6.03 0.79 10.10
C GLY A 40 5.10 1.51 11.08
N TYR A 41 3.98 0.92 11.48
CA TYR A 41 3.11 1.47 12.53
C TYR A 41 2.35 0.36 13.28
N MET A 42 1.78 0.73 14.40
CA MET A 42 0.86 -0.09 15.19
C MET A 42 -0.39 0.73 15.48
N VAL A 43 -1.49 0.04 15.74
CA VAL A 43 -2.76 0.62 16.16
C VAL A 43 -3.02 0.23 17.60
N VAL A 44 -3.40 1.20 18.43
CA VAL A 44 -3.84 0.99 19.79
C VAL A 44 -5.32 1.30 19.86
N GLU A 45 -6.13 0.33 20.24
CA GLU A 45 -7.55 0.55 20.48
C GLU A 45 -7.81 1.17 21.87
N GLY A 46 -9.02 1.71 22.07
CA GLY A 46 -9.40 2.34 23.33
C GLY A 46 -9.30 1.44 24.56
N SER A 47 -9.31 0.11 24.37
CA SER A 47 -9.05 -0.90 25.42
C SER A 47 -7.57 -1.04 25.79
N GLY A 48 -6.66 -0.41 25.02
CA GLY A 48 -5.22 -0.59 25.16
C GLY A 48 -4.65 -1.79 24.41
N VAL A 49 -5.47 -2.53 23.66
CA VAL A 49 -5.01 -3.63 22.80
C VAL A 49 -4.29 -3.09 21.61
N VAL A 50 -3.17 -3.72 21.24
CA VAL A 50 -2.28 -3.30 20.16
C VAL A 50 -2.33 -4.28 19.00
N TYR A 51 -2.44 -3.75 17.79
CA TYR A 51 -2.50 -4.50 16.53
C TYR A 51 -1.47 -3.99 15.50
N PRO A 52 -1.05 -4.83 14.53
CA PRO A 52 -0.03 -4.46 13.56
C PRO A 52 -0.55 -3.55 12.44
N CYS A 53 -1.86 -3.38 12.30
CA CYS A 53 -2.49 -2.60 11.23
C CYS A 53 -3.96 -2.34 11.58
N ASP A 54 -4.48 -1.17 11.20
CA ASP A 54 -5.88 -0.77 11.36
C ASP A 54 -6.88 -1.69 10.65
N PHE A 55 -6.47 -2.33 9.57
CA PHE A 55 -7.28 -3.31 8.84
C PHE A 55 -7.23 -4.72 9.44
N PHE A 56 -6.37 -4.96 10.40
CA PHE A 56 -6.17 -6.24 11.05
C PHE A 56 -6.34 -6.16 12.58
N CYS A 57 -7.32 -5.33 13.04
CA CYS A 57 -7.77 -5.29 14.41
C CYS A 57 -8.68 -6.49 14.71
N LEU A 58 -8.12 -7.70 14.62
CA LEU A 58 -8.77 -8.98 14.85
C LEU A 58 -7.98 -9.76 15.89
N ASP A 59 -8.65 -10.57 16.71
CA ASP A 59 -8.01 -11.32 17.82
C ASP A 59 -6.79 -12.14 17.37
N ALA A 60 -6.85 -12.73 16.18
CA ALA A 60 -5.73 -13.50 15.62
C ALA A 60 -4.45 -12.66 15.44
N TYR A 61 -4.59 -11.34 15.24
CA TYR A 61 -3.48 -10.42 14.99
C TYR A 61 -3.10 -9.58 16.23
N LYS A 62 -3.76 -9.79 17.36
CA LYS A 62 -3.42 -9.10 18.62
C LYS A 62 -1.95 -9.31 18.97
N LEU A 63 -1.21 -8.22 19.10
CA LEU A 63 0.21 -8.22 19.49
C LEU A 63 0.36 -8.29 21.01
N GLY A 64 -0.42 -7.50 21.74
CA GLY A 64 -0.39 -7.38 23.19
C GLY A 64 -1.22 -6.19 23.68
N THR A 65 -0.85 -5.59 24.80
CA THR A 65 -1.53 -4.43 25.37
C THR A 65 -0.55 -3.41 25.90
N VAL A 66 -0.89 -2.12 25.82
CA VAL A 66 -0.03 -1.04 26.36
C VAL A 66 0.10 -1.08 27.88
N GLN A 67 -0.77 -1.81 28.59
CA GLN A 67 -0.70 -1.98 30.03
C GLN A 67 0.36 -3.01 30.46
N ALA A 68 0.59 -4.04 29.64
CA ALA A 68 1.49 -5.15 29.97
C ALA A 68 2.81 -5.12 29.17
N ASP A 69 2.82 -4.47 28.02
CA ASP A 69 3.91 -4.56 27.06
C ASP A 69 4.48 -3.17 26.74
N THR A 70 5.76 -3.12 26.37
CA THR A 70 6.36 -1.91 25.80
C THR A 70 6.15 -1.88 24.27
N LEU A 71 6.05 -0.69 23.69
CA LEU A 71 5.94 -0.56 22.22
C LEU A 71 7.13 -1.22 21.51
N HIS A 72 8.31 -1.15 22.11
CA HIS A 72 9.51 -1.81 21.58
C HIS A 72 9.36 -3.34 21.54
N SER A 73 8.88 -3.97 22.64
CA SER A 73 8.68 -5.42 22.69
C SER A 73 7.61 -5.88 21.69
N LEU A 74 6.55 -5.09 21.52
CA LEU A 74 5.49 -5.38 20.54
C LEU A 74 5.99 -5.31 19.10
N LEU A 75 6.78 -4.28 18.75
CA LEU A 75 7.42 -4.16 17.42
C LEU A 75 8.40 -5.31 17.15
N ALA A 76 9.15 -5.75 18.17
CA ALA A 76 10.11 -6.84 18.04
C ALA A 76 9.46 -8.23 18.14
N SER A 77 8.16 -8.32 18.37
CA SER A 77 7.45 -9.59 18.55
C SER A 77 7.47 -10.46 17.29
N GLU A 78 7.45 -11.79 17.51
CA GLU A 78 7.35 -12.76 16.41
C GLU A 78 6.10 -12.53 15.55
N LYS A 79 4.96 -12.24 16.19
CA LYS A 79 3.71 -11.93 15.49
C LYS A 79 3.85 -10.74 14.53
N MET A 80 4.53 -9.67 14.98
CA MET A 80 4.77 -8.50 14.15
C MET A 80 5.71 -8.82 12.98
N ARG A 81 6.78 -9.60 13.22
CA ARG A 81 7.71 -10.03 12.18
C ARG A 81 7.03 -10.87 11.10
N VAL A 82 6.22 -11.85 11.51
CA VAL A 82 5.43 -12.69 10.58
C VAL A 82 4.46 -11.83 9.80
N PHE A 83 3.73 -10.92 10.47
CA PHE A 83 2.79 -10.02 9.80
C PHE A 83 3.46 -9.16 8.72
N ILE A 84 4.65 -8.63 9.01
CA ILE A 84 5.43 -7.84 8.06
C ILE A 84 5.91 -8.73 6.89
N ALA A 85 6.48 -9.89 7.19
CA ALA A 85 7.02 -10.80 6.18
C ALA A 85 5.95 -11.24 5.17
N ASP A 86 4.77 -11.60 5.66
CA ASP A 86 3.62 -11.94 4.80
C ASP A 86 3.21 -10.80 3.87
N GLY A 87 3.31 -9.55 4.35
CA GLY A 87 2.94 -8.38 3.57
C GLY A 87 3.98 -7.92 2.55
N TRP A 88 5.16 -8.57 2.50
CA TRP A 88 6.22 -8.21 1.56
C TRP A 88 6.27 -9.10 0.32
N GLN A 89 5.48 -10.15 0.30
CA GLN A 89 5.47 -11.09 -0.80
C GLN A 89 4.61 -10.54 -1.95
N ILE A 90 5.23 -10.40 -3.12
CA ILE A 90 4.48 -10.14 -4.35
C ILE A 90 4.07 -11.49 -4.93
N PRO A 91 2.76 -11.73 -5.16
CA PRO A 91 2.29 -12.98 -5.75
C PRO A 91 3.03 -13.32 -7.05
N ALA A 92 3.38 -14.59 -7.25
CA ALA A 92 4.15 -15.05 -8.42
C ALA A 92 3.47 -14.62 -9.74
N GLU A 93 2.14 -14.67 -9.80
CA GLU A 93 1.36 -14.26 -10.97
C GLU A 93 1.38 -12.75 -11.21
N CYS A 94 1.77 -11.95 -10.21
CA CYS A 94 1.94 -10.51 -10.39
C CYS A 94 3.31 -10.15 -10.97
N GLN A 95 4.32 -11.04 -10.86
CA GLN A 95 5.68 -10.76 -11.34
C GLN A 95 5.76 -10.43 -12.83
N PRO A 96 5.09 -11.16 -13.75
CA PRO A 96 5.11 -10.82 -15.18
C PRO A 96 4.18 -9.67 -15.55
N CYS A 97 3.43 -9.11 -14.59
CA CYS A 97 2.48 -8.05 -14.86
C CYS A 97 3.19 -6.74 -15.19
N ARG A 98 2.86 -6.10 -16.33
CA ARG A 98 3.44 -4.81 -16.71
C ARG A 98 3.22 -3.70 -15.68
N TRP A 99 2.22 -3.84 -14.83
CA TRP A 99 1.85 -2.87 -13.80
C TRP A 99 2.41 -3.17 -12.42
N VAL A 100 3.23 -4.22 -12.28
CA VAL A 100 3.75 -4.63 -10.97
C VAL A 100 4.52 -3.51 -10.28
N HIS A 101 5.22 -2.66 -11.03
CA HIS A 101 5.98 -1.53 -10.50
C HIS A 101 5.09 -0.43 -9.86
N LEU A 102 3.81 -0.35 -10.25
CA LEU A 102 2.83 0.59 -9.66
C LEU A 102 1.95 -0.08 -8.61
N CYS A 103 1.50 -1.32 -8.87
CA CYS A 103 0.53 -2.02 -8.05
C CYS A 103 1.17 -2.82 -6.90
N ARG A 104 2.32 -3.46 -7.14
CA ARG A 104 3.07 -4.32 -6.21
C ARG A 104 2.23 -5.40 -5.49
N GLY A 105 1.13 -5.83 -6.12
CA GLY A 105 0.19 -6.78 -5.53
C GLY A 105 -0.91 -6.13 -4.67
N GLY A 106 -0.75 -4.86 -4.30
CA GLY A 106 -1.71 -4.14 -3.46
C GLY A 106 -1.60 -4.47 -1.97
N CYS A 107 -2.65 -4.20 -1.21
CA CYS A 107 -2.70 -4.53 0.21
C CYS A 107 -3.14 -5.99 0.42
N LYS A 108 -2.49 -6.73 1.29
CA LYS A 108 -2.88 -8.11 1.62
C LYS A 108 -4.31 -8.23 2.16
N ARG A 109 -4.87 -7.17 2.74
CA ARG A 109 -6.29 -7.11 3.10
C ARG A 109 -7.23 -7.33 1.93
N ASP A 110 -6.81 -6.89 0.74
CA ASP A 110 -7.62 -6.94 -0.46
C ASP A 110 -7.45 -8.27 -1.23
N CYS A 111 -6.78 -9.25 -0.62
CA CYS A 111 -6.58 -10.58 -1.16
C CYS A 111 -7.55 -11.57 -0.50
N ASP A 112 -8.05 -12.54 -1.27
CA ASP A 112 -8.82 -13.64 -0.73
C ASP A 112 -7.87 -14.64 -0.05
N PRO A 113 -8.02 -14.93 1.25
CA PRO A 113 -7.22 -15.94 1.92
C PRO A 113 -7.38 -17.35 1.31
N ALA A 114 -8.52 -17.61 0.66
CA ALA A 114 -8.77 -18.88 -0.03
C ALA A 114 -8.20 -18.92 -1.45
N ASP A 115 -7.83 -17.79 -2.03
CA ASP A 115 -7.15 -17.74 -3.34
C ASP A 115 -5.66 -18.07 -3.17
N LYS A 116 -5.26 -19.25 -3.65
CA LYS A 116 -3.86 -19.67 -3.65
C LYS A 116 -2.93 -18.69 -4.37
N ALA A 117 -3.47 -17.93 -5.31
CA ALA A 117 -2.75 -16.91 -6.06
C ALA A 117 -2.53 -15.63 -5.26
N GLN A 118 -3.25 -15.46 -4.14
CA GLN A 118 -3.18 -14.27 -3.27
C GLN A 118 -3.29 -12.93 -4.02
N ARG A 119 -4.05 -12.92 -5.11
CA ARG A 119 -4.25 -11.70 -5.90
C ARG A 119 -5.29 -10.80 -5.25
N SER A 120 -5.03 -9.50 -5.33
CA SER A 120 -6.01 -8.50 -4.92
C SER A 120 -7.32 -8.65 -5.70
N TYR A 121 -8.46 -8.57 -5.02
CA TYR A 121 -9.80 -8.46 -5.64
C TYR A 121 -9.88 -7.36 -6.70
N TYR A 122 -9.10 -6.30 -6.51
CA TYR A 122 -9.09 -5.15 -7.41
C TYR A 122 -8.17 -5.31 -8.62
N CYS A 123 -7.48 -6.46 -8.78
CA CYS A 123 -6.48 -6.66 -9.82
C CYS A 123 -6.97 -6.24 -11.22
N LYS A 124 -8.15 -6.75 -11.65
CA LYS A 124 -8.71 -6.41 -12.96
C LYS A 124 -9.10 -4.93 -13.09
N ALA A 125 -9.60 -4.34 -12.01
CA ALA A 125 -9.97 -2.92 -11.98
C ALA A 125 -8.72 -2.03 -12.05
N LEU A 126 -7.67 -2.38 -11.32
CA LEU A 126 -6.39 -1.68 -11.36
C LEU A 126 -5.71 -1.77 -12.72
N GLN A 127 -5.73 -2.93 -13.38
CA GLN A 127 -5.21 -3.07 -14.75
C GLN A 127 -5.95 -2.15 -15.74
N LYS A 128 -7.28 -2.09 -15.66
CA LYS A 128 -8.09 -1.17 -16.48
C LYS A 128 -7.78 0.29 -16.17
N PHE A 129 -7.65 0.61 -14.88
CA PHE A 129 -7.30 1.96 -14.44
C PHE A 129 -5.94 2.38 -14.98
N PHE A 130 -4.90 1.57 -14.82
CA PHE A 130 -3.56 1.89 -15.31
C PHE A 130 -3.53 2.00 -16.83
N ALA A 131 -4.17 1.09 -17.55
CA ALA A 131 -4.25 1.17 -19.01
C ALA A 131 -4.91 2.49 -19.48
N TYR A 132 -5.91 2.99 -18.76
CA TYR A 132 -6.56 4.26 -19.04
C TYR A 132 -5.72 5.47 -18.63
N ALA A 133 -5.04 5.39 -17.46
CA ALA A 133 -4.43 6.54 -16.81
C ALA A 133 -2.94 6.73 -17.14
N GLU A 134 -2.24 5.69 -17.61
CA GLU A 134 -0.78 5.65 -17.77
C GLU A 134 -0.20 6.89 -18.43
N LEU A 135 -0.70 7.26 -19.61
CA LEU A 135 -0.16 8.41 -20.35
C LEU A 135 -0.29 9.71 -19.58
N ARG A 136 -1.42 9.89 -18.86
CA ARG A 136 -1.68 11.08 -18.05
C ARG A 136 -0.79 11.13 -16.82
N LEU A 137 -0.61 9.99 -16.15
CA LEU A 137 0.27 9.88 -15.00
C LEU A 137 1.73 10.10 -15.39
N CYS A 138 2.17 9.56 -16.53
CA CYS A 138 3.51 9.78 -17.04
C CYS A 138 3.75 11.25 -17.43
N GLU A 139 2.77 11.92 -18.02
CA GLU A 139 2.85 13.36 -18.33
C GLU A 139 3.03 14.19 -17.06
N MET A 140 2.22 13.91 -16.04
CA MET A 140 2.33 14.59 -14.74
C MET A 140 3.68 14.31 -14.06
N ALA A 141 4.16 13.07 -14.08
CA ALA A 141 5.46 12.71 -13.51
C ALA A 141 6.61 13.48 -14.17
N ARG A 142 6.62 13.57 -15.50
CA ARG A 142 7.62 14.36 -16.25
C ARG A 142 7.56 15.84 -15.89
N ALA A 143 6.35 16.40 -15.82
CA ALA A 143 6.20 17.81 -15.46
C ALA A 143 6.76 18.09 -14.06
N VAL A 144 6.45 17.24 -13.06
CA VAL A 144 6.99 17.41 -11.70
C VAL A 144 8.52 17.28 -11.67
N GLN A 145 9.11 16.39 -12.49
CA GLN A 145 10.57 16.26 -12.59
C GLN A 145 11.25 17.50 -13.18
N MET A 146 10.59 18.20 -14.10
CA MET A 146 11.14 19.41 -14.71
C MET A 146 11.15 20.65 -13.79
N TYR A 147 10.35 20.63 -12.71
CA TYR A 147 10.27 21.70 -11.72
C TYR A 147 11.09 21.46 -10.44
N ARG A 148 11.87 20.38 -10.38
CA ARG A 148 12.81 20.06 -9.31
C ARG A 148 14.24 20.45 -9.68
#